data_a0b272abf5860e726d0d2aad86899fa6
#
_entry.id   a0b272abf5860e726d0d2aad86899fa6
#
_cell.length_a   1.000
_cell.length_b   1.000
_cell.length_c   1.000
_cell.angle_alpha   90.00
_cell.angle_beta   90.00
_cell.angle_gamma   90.00
#
_symmetry.space_group_name_H-M   'P 1'
#
loop_
_entity.id
_entity.type
_entity.pdbx_description
1 polymer ?
#
loop_
_entity_poly.entity_id
_entity_poly.type
_entity_poly.pdbx_seq_one_letter_code
_entity_poly.pdbx_strand_id
1 'polypeptide(L)'
;MDAGEFAREGLSSTTPVSHRFGTEARPSPGSGAGVRASDKSARVWEAAYRHYGSTWELAARSPKGDPAAAREMAAASWAVAAAWRQIATATALPWWTLVALEAAAAAFETQAREYKARDEGQGHDTG
;
A
#
# COMPACT_ATOMS: atom_id res chain seq x y z
N MET A 1 7.82 24.01 14.02
CA MET A 1 8.93 24.26 13.21
C MET A 1 9.82 23.07 13.06
N ASP A 2 10.26 22.54 14.17
CA ASP A 2 11.17 21.42 14.13
C ASP A 2 10.53 20.15 13.60
N ALA A 3 9.24 20.11 13.57
CA ALA A 3 8.55 18.91 13.12
C ALA A 3 8.90 18.55 11.69
N GLY A 4 8.96 19.56 10.83
CA GLY A 4 9.29 19.32 9.44
C GLY A 4 10.72 18.88 9.24
N GLU A 5 11.59 19.50 9.96
CA GLU A 5 13.01 19.17 9.91
C GLU A 5 13.26 17.77 10.45
N PHE A 6 12.57 17.47 11.53
CA PHE A 6 12.70 16.17 12.16
C PHE A 6 12.22 15.06 11.23
N ALA A 7 11.12 15.29 10.56
CA ALA A 7 10.58 14.31 9.63
C ALA A 7 11.54 14.09 8.47
N ARG A 8 12.16 15.17 8.01
CA ARG A 8 13.11 15.07 6.92
C ARG A 8 14.33 14.24 7.30
N GLU A 9 14.82 14.47 8.50
CA GLU A 9 15.94 13.70 8.99
C GLU A 9 15.59 12.23 9.15
N GLY A 10 14.39 11.98 9.62
CA GLY A 10 13.93 10.61 9.77
C GLY A 10 13.86 9.88 8.44
N LEU A 11 13.38 10.56 7.42
CA LEU A 11 13.31 9.97 6.10
C LEU A 11 14.70 9.68 5.55
N SER A 12 15.63 10.59 5.75
CA SER A 12 16.98 10.39 5.28
C SER A 12 17.63 9.19 5.95
N SER A 13 17.44 9.08 7.24
CA SER A 13 18.00 7.95 7.99
C SER A 13 17.38 6.65 7.54
N THR A 14 16.09 6.65 7.31
CA THR A 14 15.38 5.43 6.93
C THR A 14 15.87 4.89 5.60
N THR A 15 16.13 5.77 4.66
CA THR A 15 16.55 5.35 3.33
C THR A 15 17.82 4.51 3.33
N PRO A 16 18.91 4.94 3.96
CA PRO A 16 20.12 4.10 4.00
C PRO A 16 19.89 2.78 4.70
N VAL A 17 19.10 2.79 5.76
CA VAL A 17 18.82 1.55 6.49
C VAL A 17 18.06 0.59 5.61
N SER A 18 17.06 1.08 4.90
CA SER A 18 16.29 0.23 3.99
C SER A 18 17.16 -0.39 2.93
N HIS A 19 18.06 0.38 2.38
CA HIS A 19 18.94 -0.09 1.34
C HIS A 19 19.85 -1.20 1.84
N ARG A 20 20.44 -0.99 3.00
CA ARG A 20 21.31 -2.00 3.58
C ARG A 20 20.54 -3.25 3.93
N PHE A 21 19.36 -3.08 4.46
CA PHE A 21 18.54 -4.20 4.84
C PHE A 21 18.19 -5.07 3.64
N GLY A 22 17.84 -4.43 2.53
CA GLY A 22 17.55 -5.16 1.31
C GLY A 22 18.75 -5.92 0.79
N THR A 23 19.94 -5.36 0.95
CA THR A 23 21.15 -6.02 0.51
C THR A 23 21.44 -7.26 1.34
N GLU A 24 21.21 -7.16 2.64
CA GLU A 24 21.51 -8.26 3.54
C GLU A 24 20.47 -9.37 3.51
N ALA A 25 19.28 -9.05 3.10
CA ALA A 25 18.18 -10.01 3.12
C ALA A 25 18.23 -10.91 1.90
N ARG A 26 19.33 -11.59 1.71
CA ARG A 26 19.46 -12.51 0.61
C ARG A 26 18.78 -13.81 0.93
N PRO A 27 17.99 -14.34 -0.02
CA PRO A 27 17.32 -15.61 0.23
C PRO A 27 18.31 -16.77 0.24
N SER A 28 17.97 -17.77 1.01
CA SER A 28 18.75 -19.01 1.04
C SER A 28 18.63 -19.74 -0.28
N PRO A 29 19.70 -20.37 -0.74
CA PRO A 29 19.63 -21.10 -2.01
C PRO A 29 18.62 -22.23 -2.03
N GLY A 30 18.26 -22.78 -0.89
CA GLY A 30 17.35 -23.90 -0.84
C GLY A 30 15.87 -23.57 -0.93
N SER A 31 15.51 -22.27 -1.01
CA SER A 31 14.12 -21.87 -0.97
C SER A 31 13.64 -21.28 -2.29
N GLY A 32 13.99 -21.88 -3.40
CA GLY A 32 13.71 -21.30 -4.70
C GLY A 32 12.24 -21.02 -4.94
N ALA A 33 11.37 -21.98 -4.62
CA ALA A 33 9.94 -21.79 -4.86
C ALA A 33 9.36 -20.69 -3.97
N GLY A 34 9.74 -20.68 -2.69
CA GLY A 34 9.27 -19.64 -1.78
C GLY A 34 9.76 -18.27 -2.16
N VAL A 35 11.02 -18.21 -2.62
CA VAL A 35 11.61 -16.94 -3.05
C VAL A 35 10.87 -16.39 -4.25
N ARG A 36 10.54 -17.25 -5.21
CA ARG A 36 9.81 -16.78 -6.40
C ARG A 36 8.41 -16.29 -6.05
N ALA A 37 7.74 -16.99 -5.15
CA ALA A 37 6.41 -16.58 -4.72
C ALA A 37 6.49 -15.23 -4.01
N SER A 38 7.50 -15.04 -3.16
CA SER A 38 7.70 -13.76 -2.47
C SER A 38 8.02 -12.66 -3.45
N ASP A 39 8.88 -12.93 -4.43
CA ASP A 39 9.24 -11.92 -5.42
C ASP A 39 8.05 -11.52 -6.24
N LYS A 40 7.22 -12.48 -6.63
CA LYS A 40 6.02 -12.19 -7.40
C LYS A 40 5.06 -11.34 -6.58
N SER A 41 4.86 -11.71 -5.32
CA SER A 41 3.96 -10.95 -4.45
C SER A 41 4.47 -9.54 -4.23
N ALA A 42 5.79 -9.39 -4.07
CA ALA A 42 6.38 -8.07 -3.90
C ALA A 42 6.17 -7.21 -5.14
N ARG A 43 6.32 -7.80 -6.32
CA ARG A 43 6.11 -7.05 -7.56
C ARG A 43 4.66 -6.64 -7.72
N VAL A 44 3.73 -7.51 -7.35
CA VAL A 44 2.31 -7.17 -7.38
C VAL A 44 2.04 -6.00 -6.44
N TRP A 45 2.61 -6.06 -5.24
CA TRP A 45 2.44 -4.98 -4.27
C TRP A 45 3.04 -3.67 -4.80
N GLU A 46 4.24 -3.74 -5.38
CA GLU A 46 4.88 -2.55 -5.93
C GLU A 46 4.03 -1.90 -7.00
N ALA A 47 3.49 -2.72 -7.90
CA ALA A 47 2.65 -2.21 -8.96
C ALA A 47 1.38 -1.58 -8.41
N ALA A 48 0.76 -2.25 -7.43
CA ALA A 48 -0.46 -1.73 -6.82
C ALA A 48 -0.19 -0.41 -6.10
N TYR A 49 0.92 -0.33 -5.39
CA TYR A 49 1.25 0.88 -4.65
C TYR A 49 1.59 2.03 -5.58
N ARG A 50 2.29 1.74 -6.66
CA ARG A 50 2.61 2.75 -7.65
C ARG A 50 1.34 3.28 -8.30
N HIS A 51 0.43 2.38 -8.63
CA HIS A 51 -0.86 2.77 -9.18
C HIS A 51 -1.66 3.59 -8.17
N TYR A 52 -1.61 3.19 -6.92
CA TYR A 52 -2.28 3.94 -5.86
C TYR A 52 -1.75 5.39 -5.80
N GLY A 53 -0.44 5.55 -5.88
CA GLY A 53 0.15 6.88 -5.87
C GLY A 53 -0.27 7.73 -7.05
N SER A 54 -0.29 7.13 -8.25
CA SER A 54 -0.74 7.84 -9.44
C SER A 54 -2.20 8.25 -9.34
N THR A 55 -3.02 7.33 -8.86
CA THR A 55 -4.44 7.59 -8.69
C THR A 55 -4.67 8.71 -7.67
N TRP A 56 -3.88 8.69 -6.60
CA TRP A 56 -3.97 9.72 -5.58
C TRP A 56 -3.63 11.09 -6.16
N GLU A 57 -2.58 11.15 -7.00
CA GLU A 57 -2.22 12.42 -7.62
C GLU A 57 -3.31 12.92 -8.56
N LEU A 58 -3.90 12.03 -9.32
CA LEU A 58 -5.00 12.42 -10.18
C LEU A 58 -6.20 12.90 -9.38
N ALA A 59 -6.50 12.20 -8.29
CA ALA A 59 -7.62 12.61 -7.44
C ALA A 59 -7.37 13.98 -6.83
N ALA A 60 -6.12 14.28 -6.49
CA ALA A 60 -5.79 15.58 -5.92
C ALA A 60 -6.01 16.72 -6.90
N ARG A 61 -5.93 16.43 -8.19
CA ARG A 61 -6.19 17.43 -9.23
C ARG A 61 -7.65 17.48 -9.64
N SER A 62 -8.44 16.52 -9.22
CA SER A 62 -9.85 16.47 -9.58
C SER A 62 -10.67 17.44 -8.74
N PRO A 63 -11.85 17.82 -9.21
CA PRO A 63 -12.71 18.65 -8.40
C PRO A 63 -13.05 17.97 -7.09
N LYS A 64 -13.18 18.77 -6.06
CA LYS A 64 -13.50 18.26 -4.75
C LYS A 64 -14.85 17.53 -4.79
N GLY A 65 -14.88 16.32 -4.23
CA GLY A 65 -16.10 15.56 -4.20
C GLY A 65 -16.42 14.83 -5.49
N ASP A 66 -15.46 14.77 -6.41
CA ASP A 66 -15.66 14.08 -7.67
C ASP A 66 -15.89 12.59 -7.42
N PRO A 67 -17.07 12.03 -7.79
CA PRO A 67 -17.35 10.62 -7.52
C PRO A 67 -16.46 9.68 -8.30
N ALA A 68 -16.03 10.07 -9.50
CA ALA A 68 -15.13 9.23 -10.27
C ALA A 68 -13.78 9.10 -9.58
N ALA A 69 -13.28 10.20 -9.03
CA ALA A 69 -12.01 10.17 -8.30
C ALA A 69 -12.12 9.29 -7.07
N ALA A 70 -13.23 9.37 -6.35
CA ALA A 70 -13.44 8.54 -5.17
C ALA A 70 -13.51 7.06 -5.55
N ARG A 71 -14.16 6.74 -6.66
CA ARG A 71 -14.26 5.37 -7.13
C ARG A 71 -12.89 4.80 -7.49
N GLU A 72 -12.08 5.62 -8.17
CA GLU A 72 -10.73 5.20 -8.53
C GLU A 72 -9.88 4.98 -7.30
N MET A 73 -10.00 5.85 -6.31
CA MET A 73 -9.23 5.69 -5.07
C MET A 73 -9.68 4.46 -4.29
N ALA A 74 -10.97 4.17 -4.31
CA ALA A 74 -11.46 2.96 -3.66
C ALA A 74 -10.85 1.72 -4.31
N ALA A 75 -10.86 1.67 -5.62
CA ALA A 75 -10.31 0.53 -6.34
C ALA A 75 -8.81 0.38 -6.09
N ALA A 76 -8.08 1.49 -6.11
CA ALA A 76 -6.64 1.45 -5.87
C ALA A 76 -6.32 1.01 -4.45
N SER A 77 -7.12 1.46 -3.49
CA SER A 77 -6.94 1.07 -2.08
C SER A 77 -7.21 -0.41 -1.88
N TRP A 78 -8.26 -0.94 -2.52
CA TRP A 78 -8.54 -2.38 -2.45
C TRP A 78 -7.40 -3.20 -3.04
N ALA A 79 -6.81 -2.71 -4.14
CA ALA A 79 -5.71 -3.42 -4.78
C ALA A 79 -4.49 -3.50 -3.86
N VAL A 80 -4.19 -2.41 -3.15
CA VAL A 80 -3.06 -2.42 -2.21
C VAL A 80 -3.35 -3.37 -1.05
N ALA A 81 -4.57 -3.35 -0.53
CA ALA A 81 -4.94 -4.25 0.56
C ALA A 81 -4.79 -5.71 0.13
N ALA A 82 -5.27 -6.03 -1.07
CA ALA A 82 -5.17 -7.40 -1.59
C ALA A 82 -3.70 -7.80 -1.74
N ALA A 83 -2.86 -6.88 -2.20
CA ALA A 83 -1.45 -7.16 -2.38
C ALA A 83 -0.76 -7.44 -1.04
N TRP A 84 -1.12 -6.70 0.01
CA TRP A 84 -0.60 -6.97 1.34
C TRP A 84 -0.96 -8.37 1.80
N ARG A 85 -2.21 -8.79 1.57
CA ARG A 85 -2.65 -10.13 1.98
C ARG A 85 -1.96 -11.22 1.17
N GLN A 86 -1.65 -10.94 -0.10
CA GLN A 86 -0.88 -11.88 -0.91
C GLN A 86 0.50 -12.12 -0.32
N ILE A 87 1.16 -11.06 0.13
CA ILE A 87 2.47 -11.20 0.75
C ILE A 87 2.34 -12.05 2.02
N ALA A 88 1.30 -11.80 2.80
CA ALA A 88 1.11 -12.54 4.04
C ALA A 88 0.92 -14.04 3.81
N THR A 89 0.24 -14.41 2.72
CA THR A 89 -0.03 -15.83 2.46
C THR A 89 1.07 -16.50 1.66
N ALA A 90 1.86 -15.74 0.91
CA ALA A 90 2.87 -16.32 0.02
C ALA A 90 4.19 -16.58 0.72
N THR A 91 4.39 -16.05 1.92
CA THR A 91 5.67 -16.15 2.61
C THR A 91 5.46 -16.64 4.03
N ALA A 92 6.40 -17.46 4.51
CA ALA A 92 6.39 -17.86 5.91
C ALA A 92 7.01 -16.74 6.72
N LEU A 93 6.18 -16.06 7.51
CA LEU A 93 6.60 -14.89 8.25
C LEU A 93 6.34 -15.08 9.75
N PRO A 94 7.13 -14.42 10.60
CA PRO A 94 6.84 -14.44 12.03
C PRO A 94 5.45 -13.87 12.30
N TRP A 95 4.84 -14.32 13.38
CA TRP A 95 3.47 -13.91 13.69
C TRP A 95 3.31 -12.39 13.82
N TRP A 96 4.32 -11.73 14.38
CA TRP A 96 4.22 -10.27 14.56
C TRP A 96 4.26 -9.54 13.22
N THR A 97 4.97 -10.09 12.25
CA THR A 97 4.96 -9.54 10.91
C THR A 97 3.60 -9.73 10.25
N LEU A 98 3.01 -10.90 10.45
CA LEU A 98 1.68 -11.16 9.92
C LEU A 98 0.66 -10.19 10.50
N VAL A 99 0.76 -9.90 11.79
CA VAL A 99 -0.13 -8.93 12.42
C VAL A 99 0.03 -7.55 11.77
N ALA A 100 1.27 -7.16 11.50
CA ALA A 100 1.52 -5.86 10.87
C ALA A 100 0.94 -5.80 9.45
N LEU A 101 1.11 -6.89 8.69
CA LEU A 101 0.57 -6.94 7.33
C LEU A 101 -0.95 -6.93 7.33
N GLU A 102 -1.56 -7.63 8.26
CA GLU A 102 -3.01 -7.61 8.37
C GLU A 102 -3.52 -6.23 8.75
N ALA A 103 -2.81 -5.56 9.64
CA ALA A 103 -3.20 -4.21 10.01
C ALA A 103 -3.09 -3.25 8.83
N ALA A 104 -2.04 -3.39 8.03
CA ALA A 104 -1.88 -2.56 6.85
C ALA A 104 -2.99 -2.82 5.84
N ALA A 105 -3.30 -4.09 5.60
CA ALA A 105 -4.38 -4.45 4.68
C ALA A 105 -5.71 -3.90 5.17
N ALA A 106 -5.98 -4.04 6.46
CA ALA A 106 -7.24 -3.55 7.03
C ALA A 106 -7.36 -2.04 6.90
N ALA A 107 -6.25 -1.32 7.06
CA ALA A 107 -6.26 0.14 6.93
C ALA A 107 -6.63 0.55 5.51
N PHE A 108 -6.07 -0.12 4.51
CA PHE A 108 -6.40 0.20 3.13
C PHE A 108 -7.83 -0.20 2.78
N GLU A 109 -8.31 -1.30 3.36
CA GLU A 109 -9.71 -1.69 3.14
C GLU A 109 -10.67 -0.67 3.74
N THR A 110 -10.35 -0.19 4.92
CA THR A 110 -11.16 0.85 5.55
C THR A 110 -11.18 2.10 4.68
N GLN A 111 -10.01 2.49 4.20
CA GLN A 111 -9.91 3.64 3.31
C GLN A 111 -10.72 3.44 2.04
N ALA A 112 -10.67 2.23 1.49
CA ALA A 112 -11.44 1.93 0.28
C ALA A 112 -12.93 2.09 0.52
N ARG A 113 -13.39 1.60 1.67
CA ARG A 113 -14.81 1.73 2.01
C ARG A 113 -15.21 3.18 2.19
N GLU A 114 -14.33 3.97 2.75
CA GLU A 114 -14.61 5.40 2.92
C GLU A 114 -14.71 6.11 1.59
N TYR A 115 -13.80 5.79 0.66
CA TYR A 115 -13.88 6.38 -0.67
C TYR A 115 -15.14 5.92 -1.40
N LYS A 116 -15.49 4.65 -1.26
CA LYS A 116 -16.68 4.14 -1.90
C LYS A 116 -17.94 4.81 -1.34
N ALA A 117 -17.96 5.04 -0.04
CA ALA A 117 -19.09 5.73 0.58
C ALA A 117 -19.23 7.15 0.05
N ARG A 118 -18.11 7.81 -0.20
CA ARG A 118 -18.13 9.16 -0.78
C ARG A 118 -18.68 9.14 -2.20
N ASP A 119 -18.26 8.14 -2.98
CA ASP A 119 -18.77 7.99 -4.34
C ASP A 119 -20.28 7.80 -4.33
N GLU A 120 -20.77 6.92 -3.46
CA GLU A 120 -22.20 6.64 -3.37
C GLU A 120 -22.97 7.84 -2.83
N GLY A 121 -22.37 8.54 -1.86
CA GLY A 121 -23.00 9.73 -1.31
C GLY A 121 -23.12 10.82 -2.33
N GLN A 122 -22.11 11.03 -3.14
CA GLN A 122 -22.14 12.04 -4.17
C GLN A 122 -23.18 11.72 -5.23
N GLY A 123 -23.23 10.46 -5.65
CA GLY A 123 -24.23 10.06 -6.59
C GLY A 123 -25.65 10.21 -6.06
N HIS A 124 -25.81 9.98 -4.78
CA HIS A 124 -27.11 10.12 -4.13
C HIS A 124 -27.55 11.57 -4.07
N ASP A 125 -26.59 12.45 -3.74
CA ASP A 125 -26.87 13.87 -3.60
C ASP A 125 -27.28 14.50 -4.92
N THR A 126 -26.73 14.03 -6.01
CA THR A 126 -27.06 14.57 -7.31
C THR A 126 -28.38 14.05 -7.84
N GLY A 127 -28.82 12.97 -7.31
CA GLY A 127 -30.11 12.40 -7.72
C GLY A 127 -31.28 13.08 -7.05
#